data_00905d4ebe66ce02c735aa43f13cd14b
#
_entry.id   00905d4ebe66ce02c735aa43f13cd14b
#
_cell.length_a   1.000
_cell.length_b   1.000
_cell.length_c   1.000
_cell.angle_alpha   90.00
_cell.angle_beta   90.00
_cell.angle_gamma   90.00
#
_symmetry.space_group_name_H-M   'P 1'
#
loop_
_entity.id
_entity.type
_entity.pdbx_description
1 polymer ?
#
loop_
_entity_poly.entity_id
_entity_poly.type
_entity_poly.pdbx_seq_one_letter_code
_entity_poly.pdbx_strand_id
1 'polypeptide(L)'
;MNRKHRGIWGRNSPPPPFKKLLFNRRGSAYYELIIKTLVVITLMATVMSFLSIFTAYLNLNHMCRRVVRVVELEGQVSDKAYDVFYRLKEQTGLSPEMTIENVQYCDGSQKIQLRDTFTVTMTDSYAFTLFKPSFAPPVQINIPMKVSITGMSEKYWKLPE
;
A
#
# COMPACT_ATOMS: atom_id res chain seq x y z
N MET A 1 -31.39 90.01 -15.44
CA MET A 1 -32.30 88.97 -14.90
C MET A 1 -31.80 87.65 -15.43
N ASN A 2 -31.11 86.89 -14.59
CA ASN A 2 -30.31 85.79 -15.03
C ASN A 2 -30.78 84.49 -14.28
N ARG A 3 -31.49 83.62 -14.97
CA ARG A 3 -31.96 82.31 -14.39
C ARG A 3 -30.94 81.24 -14.70
N LYS A 4 -30.23 80.74 -13.69
CA LYS A 4 -29.39 79.61 -13.73
C LYS A 4 -30.24 78.29 -13.76
N HIS A 5 -30.20 77.56 -14.89
CA HIS A 5 -30.67 76.20 -14.94
C HIS A 5 -29.60 75.34 -14.32
N ARG A 6 -29.88 74.72 -13.16
CA ARG A 6 -29.12 73.57 -12.61
C ARG A 6 -29.67 72.27 -13.19
N GLY A 7 -28.93 71.69 -14.10
CA GLY A 7 -29.20 70.37 -14.58
C GLY A 7 -28.86 69.29 -13.48
N ILE A 8 -29.88 68.63 -13.01
CA ILE A 8 -29.75 67.45 -12.12
C ILE A 8 -29.49 66.26 -13.01
N TRP A 9 -28.22 65.85 -13.15
CA TRP A 9 -27.89 64.57 -13.72
C TRP A 9 -27.86 63.54 -12.60
N GLY A 10 -29.02 62.90 -12.36
CA GLY A 10 -29.12 61.69 -11.56
C GLY A 10 -28.48 60.49 -12.31
N ARG A 11 -27.31 60.12 -11.88
CA ARG A 11 -26.56 59.00 -12.43
C ARG A 11 -27.01 57.73 -11.76
N ASN A 12 -28.20 57.22 -12.18
CA ASN A 12 -28.64 55.85 -11.91
C ASN A 12 -28.35 55.02 -13.15
N SER A 13 -27.08 54.75 -13.41
CA SER A 13 -26.71 53.70 -14.36
C SER A 13 -26.94 52.35 -13.68
N PRO A 14 -27.77 51.44 -14.27
CA PRO A 14 -27.94 50.10 -13.72
C PRO A 14 -26.59 49.39 -13.74
N PRO A 15 -26.27 48.62 -12.70
CA PRO A 15 -25.02 47.84 -12.67
C PRO A 15 -24.99 46.86 -13.85
N PRO A 16 -23.78 46.63 -14.45
CA PRO A 16 -23.65 45.81 -15.64
C PRO A 16 -24.19 44.41 -15.38
N PRO A 17 -24.90 43.80 -16.36
CA PRO A 17 -25.60 42.50 -16.20
C PRO A 17 -24.70 41.34 -15.81
N PHE A 18 -23.39 41.47 -15.98
CA PHE A 18 -22.41 40.40 -15.66
C PHE A 18 -22.35 40.03 -14.19
N LYS A 19 -22.64 40.90 -13.22
CA LYS A 19 -22.69 40.55 -11.79
C LYS A 19 -23.88 39.67 -11.40
N LYS A 20 -24.97 39.68 -12.17
CA LYS A 20 -26.15 38.82 -11.91
C LYS A 20 -25.96 37.37 -12.39
N LEU A 21 -25.07 37.11 -13.36
CA LEU A 21 -24.81 35.77 -13.88
C LEU A 21 -23.99 34.91 -12.92
N LEU A 22 -23.17 35.52 -12.07
CA LEU A 22 -22.31 34.79 -11.11
C LEU A 22 -23.03 34.37 -9.81
N PHE A 23 -24.26 34.83 -9.58
CA PHE A 23 -25.04 34.55 -8.36
C PHE A 23 -26.34 33.79 -8.64
N ASN A 24 -26.36 32.95 -9.68
CA ASN A 24 -27.51 32.11 -9.91
C ASN A 24 -27.43 30.88 -8.95
N ARG A 25 -28.11 30.98 -7.80
CA ARG A 25 -28.13 29.96 -6.74
C ARG A 25 -28.50 28.54 -7.24
N ARG A 26 -29.19 28.44 -8.38
CA ARG A 26 -29.53 27.13 -9.00
C ARG A 26 -28.33 26.45 -9.65
N GLY A 27 -27.38 27.20 -10.22
CA GLY A 27 -26.13 26.66 -10.77
C GLY A 27 -25.14 26.22 -9.67
N SER A 28 -25.10 26.94 -8.55
CA SER A 28 -24.23 26.66 -7.41
C SER A 28 -24.49 25.26 -6.79
N ALA A 29 -25.74 24.83 -6.71
CA ALA A 29 -26.10 23.53 -6.13
C ALA A 29 -25.55 22.34 -6.94
N TYR A 30 -25.52 22.43 -8.27
CA TYR A 30 -24.94 21.37 -9.10
C TYR A 30 -23.43 21.28 -8.97
N TYR A 31 -22.71 22.41 -8.91
CA TYR A 31 -21.27 22.40 -8.68
C TYR A 31 -20.93 21.85 -7.31
N GLU A 32 -21.69 22.21 -6.28
CA GLU A 32 -21.52 21.69 -4.94
C GLU A 32 -21.75 20.18 -4.88
N LEU A 33 -22.76 19.67 -5.56
CA LEU A 33 -23.04 18.23 -5.67
C LEU A 33 -21.89 17.51 -6.37
N ILE A 34 -21.42 18.04 -7.51
CA ILE A 34 -20.31 17.43 -8.26
C ILE A 34 -19.05 17.37 -7.41
N ILE A 35 -18.70 18.45 -6.71
CA ILE A 35 -17.51 18.50 -5.85
C ILE A 35 -17.65 17.50 -4.70
N LYS A 36 -18.79 17.46 -4.03
CA LYS A 36 -19.07 16.49 -2.94
C LYS A 36 -18.95 15.04 -3.43
N THR A 37 -19.55 14.73 -4.58
CA THR A 37 -19.46 13.40 -5.17
C THR A 37 -18.04 13.02 -5.53
N LEU A 38 -17.26 13.94 -6.11
CA LEU A 38 -15.87 13.72 -6.45
C LEU A 38 -15.03 13.45 -5.20
N VAL A 39 -15.23 14.21 -4.12
CA VAL A 39 -14.56 13.99 -2.84
C VAL A 39 -14.88 12.61 -2.27
N VAL A 40 -16.16 12.19 -2.30
CA VAL A 40 -16.58 10.86 -1.81
C VAL A 40 -15.94 9.75 -2.64
N ILE A 41 -15.95 9.86 -3.97
CA ILE A 41 -15.32 8.86 -4.86
C ILE A 41 -13.82 8.77 -4.58
N THR A 42 -13.13 9.91 -4.44
CA THR A 42 -11.70 9.95 -4.15
C THR A 42 -11.39 9.30 -2.80
N LEU A 43 -12.21 9.59 -1.79
CA LEU A 43 -12.06 8.98 -0.47
C LEU A 43 -12.22 7.45 -0.53
N MET A 44 -13.27 6.97 -1.23
CA MET A 44 -13.51 5.54 -1.42
C MET A 44 -12.35 4.85 -2.16
N ALA A 45 -11.85 5.47 -3.24
CA ALA A 45 -10.71 4.94 -3.98
C ALA A 45 -9.45 4.86 -3.10
N THR A 46 -9.22 5.86 -2.25
CA THR A 46 -8.11 5.87 -1.30
C THR A 46 -8.22 4.72 -0.29
N VAL A 47 -9.39 4.51 0.30
CA VAL A 47 -9.63 3.40 1.23
C VAL A 47 -9.38 2.04 0.56
N MET A 48 -9.89 1.82 -0.65
CA MET A 48 -9.66 0.57 -1.41
C MET A 48 -8.18 0.33 -1.68
N SER A 49 -7.44 1.39 -1.95
CA SER A 49 -6.00 1.33 -2.18
C SER A 49 -5.22 0.91 -0.92
N PHE A 50 -5.59 1.43 0.23
CA PHE A 50 -5.00 0.99 1.51
C PHE A 50 -5.27 -0.49 1.81
N LEU A 51 -6.46 -0.99 1.49
CA LEU A 51 -6.79 -2.41 1.68
C LEU A 51 -5.88 -3.32 0.83
N SER A 52 -5.50 -2.91 -0.37
CA SER A 52 -4.58 -3.67 -1.23
C SER A 52 -3.19 -3.80 -0.60
N ILE A 53 -2.64 -2.72 -0.04
CA ILE A 53 -1.35 -2.73 0.67
C ILE A 53 -1.42 -3.65 1.89
N PHE A 54 -2.50 -3.54 2.66
CA PHE A 54 -2.72 -4.37 3.85
C PHE A 54 -2.78 -5.85 3.49
N THR A 55 -3.49 -6.21 2.41
CA THR A 55 -3.57 -7.59 1.92
C THR A 55 -2.20 -8.12 1.49
N ALA A 56 -1.40 -7.31 0.79
CA ALA A 56 -0.04 -7.68 0.41
C ALA A 56 0.84 -7.97 1.64
N TYR A 57 0.76 -7.13 2.66
CA TYR A 57 1.48 -7.34 3.92
C TYR A 57 1.03 -8.62 4.66
N LEU A 58 -0.28 -8.89 4.71
CA LEU A 58 -0.81 -10.13 5.30
C LEU A 58 -0.33 -11.36 4.55
N ASN A 59 -0.30 -11.32 3.22
CA ASN A 59 0.21 -12.41 2.39
C ASN A 59 1.70 -12.65 2.68
N LEU A 60 2.51 -11.60 2.76
CA LEU A 60 3.93 -11.70 3.10
C LEU A 60 4.14 -12.34 4.48
N ASN A 61 3.35 -11.93 5.47
CA ASN A 61 3.38 -12.50 6.83
C ASN A 61 2.99 -13.99 6.82
N HIS A 62 1.93 -14.33 6.07
CA HIS A 62 1.50 -15.71 5.91
C HIS A 62 2.56 -16.59 5.25
N MET A 63 3.22 -16.10 4.19
CA MET A 63 4.33 -16.79 3.53
C MET A 63 5.47 -17.04 4.52
N CYS A 64 5.89 -16.02 5.27
CA CYS A 64 6.95 -16.13 6.25
C CYS A 64 6.63 -17.19 7.31
N ARG A 65 5.42 -17.18 7.88
CA ARG A 65 4.97 -18.19 8.86
C ARG A 65 4.97 -19.60 8.32
N ARG A 66 4.57 -19.78 7.07
CA ARG A 66 4.55 -21.10 6.42
C ARG A 66 5.94 -21.66 6.24
N VAL A 67 6.89 -20.84 5.78
CA VAL A 67 8.29 -21.25 5.63
C VAL A 67 8.91 -21.55 6.98
N VAL A 68 8.73 -20.67 7.98
CA VAL A 68 9.20 -20.91 9.36
C VAL A 68 8.72 -22.28 9.86
N ARG A 69 7.43 -22.57 9.69
CA ARG A 69 6.85 -23.85 10.16
C ARG A 69 7.47 -25.07 9.48
N VAL A 70 7.79 -24.98 8.19
CA VAL A 70 8.47 -26.08 7.50
C VAL A 70 9.87 -26.28 8.04
N VAL A 71 10.62 -25.20 8.25
CA VAL A 71 11.99 -25.28 8.81
C VAL A 71 11.97 -25.81 10.25
N GLU A 72 11.01 -25.42 11.09
CA GLU A 72 10.81 -25.94 12.45
C GLU A 72 10.65 -27.47 12.45
N LEU A 73 9.76 -27.98 11.59
CA LEU A 73 9.45 -29.41 11.50
C LEU A 73 10.57 -30.24 10.88
N GLU A 74 11.23 -29.69 9.85
CA GLU A 74 12.35 -30.38 9.18
C GLU A 74 13.66 -30.28 9.99
N GLY A 75 13.79 -29.28 10.86
CA GLY A 75 15.02 -29.00 11.60
C GLY A 75 16.20 -28.67 10.70
N GLN A 76 15.93 -28.21 9.48
CA GLN A 76 16.93 -27.80 8.49
C GLN A 76 16.34 -26.88 7.44
N VAL A 77 17.18 -26.12 6.78
CA VAL A 77 16.80 -25.33 5.60
C VAL A 77 16.80 -26.28 4.40
N SER A 78 15.69 -26.96 4.18
CA SER A 78 15.54 -28.00 3.16
C SER A 78 14.95 -27.46 1.86
N ASP A 79 15.10 -28.24 0.77
CA ASP A 79 14.46 -27.95 -0.52
C ASP A 79 12.94 -27.79 -0.37
N LYS A 80 12.31 -28.53 0.57
CA LYS A 80 10.88 -28.35 0.85
C LYS A 80 10.52 -26.96 1.34
N ALA A 81 11.39 -26.30 2.11
CA ALA A 81 11.16 -24.93 2.54
C ALA A 81 11.18 -23.98 1.36
N TYR A 82 12.10 -24.17 0.41
CA TYR A 82 12.18 -23.43 -0.83
C TYR A 82 10.99 -23.72 -1.75
N ASP A 83 10.56 -24.98 -1.88
CA ASP A 83 9.39 -25.36 -2.68
C ASP A 83 8.12 -24.67 -2.17
N VAL A 84 7.93 -24.65 -0.84
CA VAL A 84 6.80 -23.93 -0.23
C VAL A 84 6.91 -22.44 -0.48
N PHE A 85 8.10 -21.86 -0.37
CA PHE A 85 8.33 -20.45 -0.66
C PHE A 85 7.99 -20.11 -2.13
N TYR A 86 8.51 -20.85 -3.12
CA TYR A 86 8.24 -20.60 -4.53
C TYR A 86 6.78 -20.80 -4.90
N ARG A 87 6.13 -21.82 -4.38
CA ARG A 87 4.70 -22.06 -4.59
C ARG A 87 3.85 -20.89 -4.03
N LEU A 88 4.16 -20.40 -2.84
CA LEU A 88 3.45 -19.28 -2.25
C LEU A 88 3.72 -17.98 -3.00
N LYS A 89 4.93 -17.79 -3.51
CA LYS A 89 5.30 -16.66 -4.37
C LYS A 89 4.41 -16.61 -5.62
N GLU A 90 4.21 -17.75 -6.30
CA GLU A 90 3.32 -17.84 -7.46
C GLU A 90 1.86 -17.57 -7.09
N GLN A 91 1.39 -18.11 -5.96
CA GLN A 91 0.00 -17.94 -5.52
C GLN A 91 -0.34 -16.51 -5.12
N THR A 92 0.59 -15.80 -4.52
CA THR A 92 0.35 -14.43 -4.01
C THR A 92 0.69 -13.35 -5.02
N GLY A 93 1.47 -13.67 -6.07
CA GLY A 93 1.98 -12.70 -7.03
C GLY A 93 3.00 -11.71 -6.44
N LEU A 94 3.46 -11.94 -5.21
CA LEU A 94 4.53 -11.19 -4.57
C LEU A 94 5.88 -11.71 -5.04
N SER A 95 6.92 -10.89 -4.89
CA SER A 95 8.30 -11.26 -5.25
C SER A 95 9.28 -11.03 -4.10
N PRO A 96 8.98 -11.57 -2.90
CA PRO A 96 9.82 -11.34 -1.75
C PRO A 96 11.21 -12.00 -1.91
N GLU A 97 12.19 -11.35 -1.29
CA GLU A 97 13.48 -11.94 -1.02
C GLU A 97 13.46 -12.58 0.38
N MET A 98 13.94 -13.83 0.48
CA MET A 98 13.97 -14.58 1.72
C MET A 98 15.40 -14.68 2.23
N THR A 99 15.60 -14.28 3.48
CA THR A 99 16.88 -14.40 4.19
C THR A 99 16.66 -15.15 5.49
N ILE A 100 17.60 -16.05 5.86
CA ILE A 100 17.57 -16.80 7.12
C ILE A 100 18.78 -16.33 7.94
N GLU A 101 18.50 -15.80 9.12
CA GLU A 101 19.49 -15.17 10.01
C GLU A 101 19.44 -15.82 11.39
N ASN A 102 20.46 -15.53 12.20
CA ASN A 102 20.55 -15.99 13.60
C ASN A 102 20.37 -17.52 13.76
N VAL A 103 20.95 -18.29 12.84
CA VAL A 103 20.88 -19.74 12.87
C VAL A 103 22.22 -20.33 13.29
N GLN A 104 22.20 -21.29 14.22
CA GLN A 104 23.36 -22.10 14.58
C GLN A 104 23.24 -23.46 13.89
N TYR A 105 24.06 -23.67 12.87
CA TYR A 105 24.09 -24.94 12.15
C TYR A 105 24.96 -25.95 12.88
N CYS A 106 24.47 -27.19 12.97
CA CYS A 106 25.23 -28.31 13.50
C CYS A 106 26.20 -28.86 12.45
N ASP A 107 27.45 -29.04 12.83
CA ASP A 107 28.42 -29.88 12.10
C ASP A 107 28.60 -29.54 10.62
N GLY A 108 28.61 -28.25 10.26
CA GLY A 108 28.78 -27.80 8.87
C GLY A 108 27.66 -28.17 7.91
N SER A 109 26.59 -28.81 8.40
CA SER A 109 25.38 -29.11 7.65
C SER A 109 24.32 -28.02 7.87
N GLN A 110 23.33 -27.93 6.98
CA GLN A 110 22.19 -27.00 7.15
C GLN A 110 21.17 -27.44 8.21
N LYS A 111 21.61 -28.30 9.16
CA LYS A 111 20.79 -28.86 10.24
C LYS A 111 20.80 -27.94 11.46
N ILE A 112 19.64 -27.75 12.05
CA ILE A 112 19.38 -26.93 13.22
C ILE A 112 18.99 -27.88 14.36
N GLN A 113 19.70 -27.84 15.48
CA GLN A 113 19.44 -28.77 16.60
C GLN A 113 18.13 -28.40 17.29
N LEU A 114 17.55 -29.38 17.98
CA LEU A 114 16.33 -29.21 18.79
C LEU A 114 16.49 -28.02 19.75
N ARG A 115 15.50 -27.15 19.78
CA ARG A 115 15.41 -25.91 20.57
C ARG A 115 16.32 -24.77 20.11
N ASP A 116 17.15 -24.96 19.10
CA ASP A 116 17.88 -23.84 18.52
C ASP A 116 16.94 -22.93 17.72
N THR A 117 17.15 -21.66 17.83
CA THR A 117 16.33 -20.62 17.18
C THR A 117 16.93 -20.18 15.87
N PHE A 118 16.07 -19.80 14.95
CA PHE A 118 16.42 -19.20 13.67
C PHE A 118 15.40 -18.11 13.32
N THR A 119 15.80 -17.15 12.51
CA THR A 119 14.92 -16.07 12.08
C THR A 119 14.82 -16.07 10.56
N VAL A 120 13.60 -16.16 10.06
CA VAL A 120 13.30 -16.00 8.63
C VAL A 120 12.83 -14.57 8.42
N THR A 121 13.52 -13.86 7.56
CA THR A 121 13.19 -12.51 7.14
C THR A 121 12.76 -12.53 5.68
N MET A 122 11.60 -11.95 5.39
CA MET A 122 11.12 -11.73 4.04
C MET A 122 10.98 -10.23 3.78
N THR A 123 11.57 -9.77 2.69
CA THR A 123 11.53 -8.37 2.27
C THR A 123 10.95 -8.30 0.87
N ASP A 124 9.99 -7.41 0.67
CA ASP A 124 9.38 -7.13 -0.63
C ASP A 124 9.12 -5.64 -0.76
N SER A 125 8.92 -5.17 -1.99
CA SER A 125 8.51 -3.79 -2.27
C SER A 125 7.21 -3.79 -3.06
N TYR A 126 6.15 -3.29 -2.43
CA TYR A 126 4.86 -3.16 -3.10
C TYR A 126 4.79 -1.87 -3.91
N ALA A 127 4.66 -1.99 -5.24
CA ALA A 127 4.50 -0.85 -6.14
C ALA A 127 3.04 -0.37 -6.11
N PHE A 128 2.78 0.66 -5.33
CA PHE A 128 1.47 1.29 -5.24
C PHE A 128 1.29 2.32 -6.35
N THR A 129 0.36 2.06 -7.28
CA THR A 129 0.04 2.99 -8.37
C THR A 129 -1.00 4.00 -7.92
N LEU A 130 -0.58 5.25 -7.76
CA LEU A 130 -1.47 6.37 -7.40
C LEU A 130 -2.33 6.79 -8.58
N PHE A 131 -1.72 6.92 -9.76
CA PHE A 131 -2.38 7.44 -10.95
C PHE A 131 -1.73 6.88 -12.21
N LYS A 132 -2.56 6.41 -13.14
CA LYS A 132 -2.13 5.86 -14.44
C LYS A 132 -2.80 6.64 -15.57
N PRO A 133 -2.27 7.79 -16.00
CA PRO A 133 -2.80 8.53 -17.14
C PRO A 133 -2.51 7.80 -18.44
N SER A 134 -3.40 7.92 -19.42
CA SER A 134 -3.23 7.29 -20.74
C SER A 134 -2.08 7.90 -21.58
N PHE A 135 -1.63 9.10 -21.21
CA PHE A 135 -0.66 9.91 -21.97
C PHE A 135 0.69 10.08 -21.27
N ALA A 136 0.86 9.52 -20.07
CA ALA A 136 2.09 9.65 -19.28
C ALA A 136 2.37 8.37 -18.50
N PRO A 137 3.63 8.14 -18.05
CA PRO A 137 3.96 7.00 -17.20
C PRO A 137 3.17 7.03 -15.89
N PRO A 138 2.85 5.85 -15.31
CA PRO A 138 2.13 5.78 -14.06
C PRO A 138 2.95 6.38 -12.91
N VAL A 139 2.28 7.16 -12.06
CA VAL A 139 2.89 7.62 -10.80
C VAL A 139 2.76 6.52 -9.77
N GLN A 140 3.90 5.97 -9.36
CA GLN A 140 3.97 4.85 -8.42
C GLN A 140 4.82 5.23 -7.20
N ILE A 141 4.42 4.71 -6.04
CA ILE A 141 5.21 4.77 -4.81
C ILE A 141 5.54 3.34 -4.43
N ASN A 142 6.83 3.04 -4.25
CA ASN A 142 7.28 1.75 -3.76
C ASN A 142 7.26 1.77 -2.22
N ILE A 143 6.47 0.89 -1.63
CA ILE A 143 6.33 0.75 -0.19
C ILE A 143 7.14 -0.47 0.24
N PRO A 144 8.28 -0.28 0.93
CA PRO A 144 9.06 -1.41 1.41
C PRO A 144 8.30 -2.14 2.53
N MET A 145 8.23 -3.46 2.42
CA MET A 145 7.62 -4.34 3.41
C MET A 145 8.67 -5.33 3.91
N LYS A 146 8.79 -5.47 5.22
CA LYS A 146 9.68 -6.44 5.86
C LYS A 146 8.92 -7.18 6.94
N VAL A 147 9.05 -8.50 6.94
CA VAL A 147 8.51 -9.39 7.96
C VAL A 147 9.63 -10.30 8.43
N SER A 148 9.86 -10.34 9.74
CA SER A 148 10.84 -11.23 10.37
C SER A 148 10.14 -12.07 11.43
N ILE A 149 10.28 -13.37 11.35
CA ILE A 149 9.67 -14.32 12.30
C ILE A 149 10.75 -15.27 12.78
N THR A 150 10.87 -15.37 14.09
CA THR A 150 11.77 -16.32 14.75
C THR A 150 11.01 -17.60 15.01
N GLY A 151 11.59 -18.71 14.56
CA GLY A 151 11.16 -20.09 14.83
C GLY A 151 12.16 -20.82 15.71
N MET A 152 11.76 -22.00 16.18
CA MET A 152 12.59 -22.89 16.98
C MET A 152 12.51 -24.29 16.39
N SER A 153 13.66 -24.94 16.18
CA SER A 153 13.69 -26.32 15.65
C SER A 153 13.02 -27.31 16.59
N GLU A 154 12.11 -28.11 16.05
CA GLU A 154 11.42 -29.18 16.77
C GLU A 154 12.10 -30.55 16.54
N LYS A 155 13.15 -30.62 15.72
CA LYS A 155 13.82 -31.86 15.34
C LYS A 155 15.13 -32.07 16.06
N TYR A 156 15.28 -33.27 16.68
CA TYR A 156 16.52 -33.71 17.27
C TYR A 156 17.40 -34.42 16.23
N TRP A 157 18.63 -33.98 16.12
CA TRP A 157 19.64 -34.66 15.29
C TRP A 157 20.65 -35.35 16.19
N LYS A 158 20.83 -36.68 15.98
CA LYS A 158 21.91 -37.41 16.62
C LYS A 158 23.20 -37.06 15.89
N LEU A 159 24.06 -36.31 16.57
CA LEU A 159 25.38 -35.95 16.05
C LEU A 159 26.30 -37.19 16.25
N PRO A 160 27.20 -37.48 15.29
CA PRO A 160 28.25 -38.47 15.52
C PRO A 160 29.16 -37.96 16.64
N GLU A 161 29.53 -38.83 17.55
CA GLU A 161 30.55 -38.59 18.59
C GLU A 161 31.94 -38.50 17.98
#